data_cf1e737655460028ee3ff6585ca0d1e2
#
_entry.id   cf1e737655460028ee3ff6585ca0d1e2
#
_cell.length_a   1.000
_cell.length_b   1.000
_cell.length_c   1.000
_cell.angle_alpha   90.00
_cell.angle_beta   90.00
_cell.angle_gamma   90.00
#
_symmetry.space_group_name_H-M   'P 1'
#
loop_
_entity.id
_entity.type
_entity.pdbx_description
1 polymer ?
#
loop_
_entity_poly.entity_id
_entity_poly.type
_entity_poly.pdbx_seq_one_letter_code
_entity_poly.pdbx_strand_id
1 'polypeptide(L)'
;MAYLIFKTIISAVIIVAVSEVSKRSSLLGAILASLPLVSYLGIIWLYIDTESKTQVAQLSRNVFWMVIPSLSFFIVLPLLLKTELNFYLSLAISTVIMIAVYFGMVFILHKFGVNV
;
A
#
# COMPACT_ATOMS: atom_id res chain seq x y z
N MET A 1 -14.61 -5.64 -20.87
CA MET A 1 -14.14 -6.90 -20.24
C MET A 1 -12.68 -7.20 -20.51
N ALA A 2 -12.25 -7.19 -21.77
CA ALA A 2 -10.85 -7.46 -22.10
C ALA A 2 -9.88 -6.50 -21.41
N TYR A 3 -10.24 -5.22 -21.30
CA TYR A 3 -9.41 -4.21 -20.64
C TYR A 3 -9.25 -4.52 -19.13
N LEU A 4 -10.32 -4.95 -18.46
CA LEU A 4 -10.24 -5.30 -17.05
C LEU A 4 -9.37 -6.54 -16.83
N ILE A 5 -9.48 -7.52 -17.73
CA ILE A 5 -8.65 -8.73 -17.67
C ILE A 5 -7.19 -8.37 -17.88
N PHE A 6 -6.89 -7.51 -18.84
CA PHE A 6 -5.53 -7.04 -19.12
C PHE A 6 -4.92 -6.34 -17.90
N LYS A 7 -5.65 -5.40 -17.30
CA LYS A 7 -5.25 -4.75 -16.05
C LYS A 7 -4.91 -5.75 -14.96
N THR A 8 -5.82 -6.72 -14.76
CA THR A 8 -5.69 -7.70 -13.70
C THR A 8 -4.44 -8.55 -13.89
N ILE A 9 -4.22 -9.01 -15.12
CA ILE A 9 -3.07 -9.87 -15.43
C ILE A 9 -1.76 -9.13 -15.21
N ILE A 10 -1.64 -7.89 -15.70
CA ILE A 10 -0.42 -7.11 -15.52
C ILE A 10 -0.14 -6.86 -14.04
N SER A 11 -1.16 -6.46 -13.29
CA SER A 11 -1.00 -6.19 -11.87
C SER A 11 -0.58 -7.44 -11.09
N ALA A 12 -1.18 -8.59 -11.42
CA ALA A 12 -0.84 -9.85 -10.78
C ALA A 12 0.60 -10.26 -11.08
N VAL A 13 1.05 -10.11 -12.32
CA VAL A 13 2.43 -10.44 -12.71
C VAL A 13 3.43 -9.61 -11.92
N ILE A 14 3.16 -8.32 -11.74
CA ILE A 14 4.05 -7.44 -10.99
C ILE A 14 4.15 -7.89 -9.53
N ILE A 15 3.02 -8.24 -8.90
CA ILE A 15 3.03 -8.69 -7.50
C ILE A 15 3.82 -9.99 -7.34
N VAL A 16 3.63 -10.94 -8.24
CA VAL A 16 4.37 -12.20 -8.23
C VAL A 16 5.87 -11.94 -8.42
N ALA A 17 6.23 -11.04 -9.32
CA ALA A 17 7.63 -10.70 -9.57
C ALA A 17 8.28 -10.13 -8.32
N VAL A 18 7.60 -9.24 -7.58
CA VAL A 18 8.11 -8.70 -6.32
C VAL A 18 8.34 -9.82 -5.31
N SER A 19 7.39 -10.76 -5.20
CA SER A 19 7.51 -11.88 -4.28
C SER A 19 8.73 -12.75 -4.61
N GLU A 20 8.94 -13.06 -5.89
CA GLU A 20 10.05 -13.91 -6.31
C GLU A 20 11.41 -13.22 -6.10
N VAL A 21 11.50 -11.92 -6.41
CA VAL A 21 12.75 -11.18 -6.19
C VAL A 21 13.07 -11.11 -4.71
N SER A 22 12.07 -10.99 -3.85
CA SER A 22 12.25 -10.91 -2.41
C SER A 22 12.88 -12.20 -1.84
N LYS A 23 12.61 -13.33 -2.46
CA LYS A 23 13.23 -14.59 -2.04
C LYS A 23 14.72 -14.64 -2.30
N ARG A 24 15.18 -13.96 -3.36
CA ARG A 24 16.57 -13.99 -3.80
C ARG A 24 17.41 -12.89 -3.17
N SER A 25 16.83 -11.73 -2.95
CA SER A 25 17.53 -10.59 -2.37
C SER A 25 16.54 -9.80 -1.51
N SER A 26 16.81 -9.78 -0.21
CA SER A 26 15.99 -9.02 0.74
C SER A 26 16.03 -7.53 0.43
N LEU A 27 17.20 -7.02 0.06
CA LEU A 27 17.35 -5.58 -0.24
C LEU A 27 16.57 -5.20 -1.49
N LEU A 28 16.71 -5.97 -2.58
CA LEU A 28 15.98 -5.69 -3.82
C LEU A 28 14.48 -5.86 -3.61
N GLY A 29 14.09 -6.89 -2.86
CA GLY A 29 12.68 -7.08 -2.51
C GLY A 29 12.13 -5.91 -1.72
N ALA A 30 12.88 -5.40 -0.75
CA ALA A 30 12.47 -4.26 0.04
C ALA A 30 12.32 -3.00 -0.81
N ILE A 31 13.26 -2.76 -1.72
CA ILE A 31 13.18 -1.60 -2.62
C ILE A 31 11.94 -1.70 -3.49
N LEU A 32 11.71 -2.85 -4.12
CA LEU A 32 10.55 -3.04 -4.98
C LEU A 32 9.24 -2.98 -4.19
N ALA A 33 9.22 -3.56 -2.99
CA ALA A 33 8.01 -3.54 -2.16
C ALA A 33 7.70 -2.15 -1.62
N SER A 34 8.73 -1.31 -1.41
CA SER A 34 8.52 0.05 -0.93
C SER A 34 8.08 1.01 -2.04
N LEU A 35 8.33 0.66 -3.30
CA LEU A 35 7.77 1.42 -4.41
C LEU A 35 6.24 1.26 -4.41
N PRO A 36 5.49 2.34 -4.57
CA PRO A 36 4.03 2.24 -4.53
C PRO A 36 3.48 1.70 -5.86
N LEU A 37 3.80 0.43 -6.17
CA LEU A 37 3.47 -0.15 -7.47
C LEU A 37 1.96 -0.21 -7.72
N VAL A 38 1.18 -0.62 -6.70
CA VAL A 38 -0.28 -0.68 -6.85
C VAL A 38 -0.85 0.72 -7.07
N SER A 39 -0.37 1.71 -6.31
CA SER A 39 -0.78 3.10 -6.49
C SER A 39 -0.35 3.65 -7.82
N TYR A 40 0.86 3.32 -8.26
CA TYR A 40 1.38 3.75 -9.55
C TYR A 40 0.49 3.23 -10.69
N LEU A 41 0.15 1.93 -10.64
CA LEU A 41 -0.75 1.35 -11.63
C LEU A 41 -2.14 1.97 -11.55
N GLY A 42 -2.64 2.18 -10.33
CA GLY A 42 -3.94 2.83 -10.13
C GLY A 42 -3.98 4.22 -10.73
N ILE A 43 -2.89 5.00 -10.59
CA ILE A 43 -2.78 6.34 -11.15
C ILE A 43 -2.80 6.27 -12.70
N ILE A 44 -2.04 5.34 -13.27
CA ILE A 44 -2.01 5.18 -14.73
C ILE A 44 -3.38 4.83 -15.26
N TRP A 45 -4.04 3.84 -14.66
CA TRP A 45 -5.36 3.40 -15.12
C TRP A 45 -6.40 4.49 -14.91
N LEU A 46 -6.33 5.23 -13.80
CA LEU A 46 -7.24 6.34 -13.56
C LEU A 46 -7.10 7.41 -14.63
N TYR A 47 -5.87 7.75 -14.99
CA TYR A 47 -5.65 8.76 -16.03
C TYR A 47 -6.15 8.29 -17.39
N ILE A 48 -5.90 7.03 -17.75
CA ILE A 48 -6.38 6.47 -19.01
C ILE A 48 -7.90 6.51 -19.08
N ASP A 49 -8.58 6.22 -17.96
CA ASP A 49 -10.04 6.17 -17.95
C ASP A 49 -10.70 7.54 -17.91
N THR A 50 -10.09 8.52 -17.23
CA THR A 50 -10.71 9.83 -16.98
C THR A 50 -10.06 10.99 -17.72
N GLU A 51 -8.79 10.82 -18.11
CA GLU A 51 -7.95 11.88 -18.71
C GLU A 51 -7.94 13.15 -17.85
N SER A 52 -8.14 13.01 -16.53
CA SER A 52 -8.22 14.14 -15.60
C SER A 52 -6.98 14.20 -14.73
N LYS A 53 -6.14 15.20 -14.96
CA LYS A 53 -4.97 15.47 -14.12
C LYS A 53 -5.38 15.86 -12.70
N THR A 54 -6.52 16.50 -12.56
CA THR A 54 -7.04 16.92 -11.26
C THR A 54 -7.36 15.71 -10.39
N GLN A 55 -8.04 14.71 -10.95
CA GLN A 55 -8.34 13.49 -10.19
C GLN A 55 -7.08 12.71 -9.82
N VAL A 56 -6.11 12.66 -10.71
CA VAL A 56 -4.82 11.99 -10.45
C VAL A 56 -4.09 12.70 -9.32
N ALA A 57 -4.04 14.04 -9.35
CA ALA A 57 -3.38 14.81 -8.31
C ALA A 57 -4.06 14.64 -6.95
N GLN A 58 -5.39 14.57 -6.93
CA GLN A 58 -6.14 14.37 -5.70
C GLN A 58 -5.85 12.98 -5.11
N LEU A 59 -5.88 11.95 -5.94
CA LEU A 59 -5.55 10.59 -5.50
C LEU A 59 -4.13 10.55 -4.94
N SER A 60 -3.19 11.16 -5.63
CA SER A 60 -1.79 11.17 -5.23
C SER A 60 -1.60 11.82 -3.86
N ARG A 61 -2.26 12.95 -3.62
CA ARG A 61 -2.20 13.62 -2.31
C ARG A 61 -2.81 12.78 -1.21
N ASN A 62 -3.94 12.13 -1.50
CA ASN A 62 -4.60 11.27 -0.53
C ASN A 62 -3.71 10.06 -0.17
N VAL A 63 -3.06 9.47 -1.17
CA VAL A 63 -2.14 8.36 -0.95
C VAL A 63 -0.96 8.80 -0.08
N PHE A 64 -0.43 10.00 -0.32
CA PHE A 64 0.68 10.52 0.47
C PHE A 64 0.34 10.55 1.96
N TRP A 65 -0.84 11.08 2.30
CA TRP A 65 -1.24 11.15 3.71
C TRP A 65 -1.53 9.77 4.28
N MET A 66 -2.14 8.90 3.49
CA MET A 66 -2.59 7.59 3.99
C MET A 66 -1.47 6.54 4.02
N VAL A 67 -0.34 6.79 3.36
CA VAL A 67 0.83 5.92 3.46
C VAL A 67 1.47 6.03 4.85
N ILE A 68 1.41 7.21 5.46
CA ILE A 68 2.04 7.42 6.76
C ILE A 68 1.56 6.41 7.81
N PRO A 69 0.24 6.18 8.00
CA PRO A 69 -0.21 5.15 8.92
C PRO A 69 0.24 3.74 8.56
N SER A 70 0.41 3.43 7.27
CA SER A 70 0.84 2.09 6.85
C SER A 70 2.26 1.77 7.32
N LEU A 71 3.06 2.78 7.62
CA LEU A 71 4.40 2.56 8.15
C LEU A 71 4.38 1.86 9.50
N SER A 72 3.31 2.04 10.27
CA SER A 72 3.16 1.36 11.56
C SER A 72 3.16 -0.15 11.41
N PHE A 73 2.59 -0.67 10.32
CA PHE A 73 2.58 -2.10 10.03
C PHE A 73 4.02 -2.64 9.93
N PHE A 74 4.88 -1.92 9.22
CA PHE A 74 6.25 -2.35 8.99
C PHE A 74 7.16 -2.17 10.20
N ILE A 75 6.70 -1.42 11.19
CA ILE A 75 7.40 -1.32 12.47
C ILE A 75 6.95 -2.43 13.40
N VAL A 76 5.64 -2.66 13.49
CA VAL A 76 5.05 -3.60 14.44
C VAL A 76 5.29 -5.05 14.04
N LEU A 77 5.18 -5.37 12.76
CA LEU A 77 5.30 -6.76 12.31
C LEU A 77 6.65 -7.39 12.67
N PRO A 78 7.80 -6.74 12.40
CA PRO A 78 9.08 -7.33 12.80
C PRO A 78 9.21 -7.51 14.30
N LEU A 79 8.64 -6.58 15.10
CA LEU A 79 8.69 -6.70 16.54
C LEU A 79 7.89 -7.90 17.05
N LEU A 80 6.74 -8.14 16.46
CA LEU A 80 5.90 -9.29 16.83
C LEU A 80 6.52 -10.60 16.36
N LEU A 81 7.20 -10.60 15.21
CA LEU A 81 7.83 -11.81 14.71
C LEU A 81 9.02 -12.25 15.56
N LYS A 82 9.59 -11.36 16.38
CA LYS A 82 10.64 -11.72 17.34
C LYS A 82 10.08 -12.43 18.56
N THR A 83 8.77 -12.39 18.76
CA THR A 83 8.12 -13.10 19.87
C THR A 83 7.78 -14.52 19.43
N GLU A 84 7.15 -15.29 20.33
CA GLU A 84 6.74 -16.67 20.04
C GLU A 84 5.45 -16.77 19.23
N LEU A 85 4.85 -15.63 18.85
CA LEU A 85 3.64 -15.63 18.04
C LEU A 85 3.93 -16.15 16.64
N ASN A 86 2.97 -16.89 16.08
CA ASN A 86 3.15 -17.37 14.72
C ASN A 86 2.99 -16.22 13.71
N PHE A 87 3.39 -16.49 12.46
CA PHE A 87 3.37 -15.46 11.42
C PHE A 87 1.97 -14.88 11.20
N TYR A 88 0.96 -15.77 11.10
CA TYR A 88 -0.40 -15.31 10.78
C TYR A 88 -1.00 -14.46 11.88
N LEU A 89 -0.74 -14.82 13.13
CA LEU A 89 -1.22 -14.04 14.26
C LEU A 89 -0.51 -12.69 14.33
N SER A 90 0.80 -12.68 14.10
CA SER A 90 1.58 -11.43 14.04
C SER A 90 1.08 -10.53 12.94
N LEU A 91 0.79 -11.08 11.78
CA LEU A 91 0.26 -10.35 10.63
C LEU A 91 -1.12 -9.75 10.97
N ALA A 92 -2.00 -10.54 11.58
CA ALA A 92 -3.33 -10.08 11.95
C ALA A 92 -3.27 -8.93 12.95
N ILE A 93 -2.44 -9.05 13.99
CA ILE A 93 -2.29 -8.01 15.01
C ILE A 93 -1.72 -6.74 14.39
N SER A 94 -0.69 -6.87 13.56
CA SER A 94 -0.09 -5.72 12.88
C SER A 94 -1.10 -5.00 12.00
N THR A 95 -1.95 -5.76 11.31
CA THR A 95 -3.00 -5.20 10.46
C THR A 95 -4.03 -4.45 11.28
N VAL A 96 -4.46 -5.00 12.41
CA VAL A 96 -5.42 -4.34 13.28
C VAL A 96 -4.86 -3.02 13.82
N ILE A 97 -3.59 -3.03 14.24
CA ILE A 97 -2.93 -1.82 14.72
C ILE A 97 -2.85 -0.78 13.60
N MET A 98 -2.49 -1.20 12.40
CA MET A 98 -2.43 -0.30 11.24
C MET A 98 -3.79 0.33 10.95
N ILE A 99 -4.87 -0.46 11.00
CA ILE A 99 -6.22 0.05 10.78
C ILE A 99 -6.59 1.08 11.84
N ALA A 100 -6.26 0.82 13.10
CA ALA A 100 -6.50 1.77 14.18
C ALA A 100 -5.75 3.08 13.95
N VAL A 101 -4.51 3.00 13.48
CA VAL A 101 -3.71 4.20 13.17
C VAL A 101 -4.32 4.96 11.98
N TYR A 102 -4.87 4.25 10.99
CA TYR A 102 -5.57 4.90 9.88
C TYR A 102 -6.76 5.72 10.37
N PHE A 103 -7.59 5.17 11.23
CA PHE A 103 -8.72 5.92 11.78
C PHE A 103 -8.26 7.13 12.56
N GLY A 104 -7.22 6.99 13.37
CA GLY A 104 -6.63 8.11 14.09
C GLY A 104 -6.11 9.19 13.16
N MET A 105 -5.44 8.77 12.07
CA MET A 105 -4.89 9.70 11.09
C MET A 105 -6.00 10.47 10.36
N VAL A 106 -7.05 9.77 9.93
CA VAL A 106 -8.18 10.41 9.27
C VAL A 106 -8.85 11.42 10.20
N PHE A 107 -9.04 11.05 11.46
CA PHE A 107 -9.63 11.94 12.46
C PHE A 107 -8.79 13.21 12.62
N ILE A 108 -7.48 13.05 12.74
CA ILE A 108 -6.56 14.19 12.90
C ILE A 108 -6.57 15.09 11.67
N LEU A 109 -6.53 14.49 10.48
CA LEU A 109 -6.52 15.26 9.24
C LEU A 109 -7.81 16.05 9.05
N HIS A 110 -8.95 15.46 9.38
CA HIS A 110 -10.23 16.18 9.31
C HIS A 110 -10.26 17.32 10.31
N LYS A 111 -9.70 17.12 11.50
CA LYS A 111 -9.66 18.15 12.54
C LYS A 111 -8.83 19.36 12.10
N PHE A 112 -7.78 19.14 11.30
CA PHE A 112 -6.95 20.21 10.78
C PHE A 112 -7.41 20.73 9.42
N GLY A 113 -8.57 20.29 8.94
CA GLY A 113 -9.15 20.79 7.72
C GLY A 113 -8.61 20.16 6.43
N VAL A 114 -7.88 19.06 6.53
CA VAL A 114 -7.39 18.36 5.36
C VAL A 114 -8.45 17.37 4.87
N ASN A 115 -8.88 17.53 3.63
CA ASN A 115 -9.83 16.61 3.01
C ASN A 115 -9.10 15.41 2.44
N VAL A 116 -9.37 14.26 3.03
CA VAL A 116 -8.78 13.00 2.58
C VAL A 116 -9.88 12.00 2.22
#